data_2ee0d412a0b409f8c3f2a24538a4e912
#
_entry.id   2ee0d412a0b409f8c3f2a24538a4e912
#
_cell.length_a   1.000
_cell.length_b   1.000
_cell.length_c   1.000
_cell.angle_alpha   90.00
_cell.angle_beta   90.00
_cell.angle_gamma   90.00
#
_symmetry.space_group_name_H-M   'P 1'
#
loop_
_entity.id
_entity.type
_entity.pdbx_description
1 polymer ?
#
loop_
_entity_poly.entity_id
_entity_poly.type
_entity_poly.pdbx_seq_one_letter_code
_entity_poly.pdbx_strand_id
1 'polypeptide(L)'
;MLKNKPLVLHLMDNIAIDNTQCDPSLEKLKRRIFELAEKQPHWGEEKPARWIPLEEAIMKIKASGVKVAPLSLIEEINRSSSIKIKDRRELEVFLNFQHDIGTILYFNAEGLKDTVVLDPQWMIDALKSLITDHRFIEQNPTITKEWYAFNNKGKLTHELIDAIWTKKEKPDFHDNKEYLILLMEELNIIARPMSYTLDGKSVKEEDYYLAPCILKQKTPKELICPESDPEKERTSSLCFVCKGMFLPPPIFHRLVGACLTHWPIAKQNNENLIYCGCCAFDIDEYHRLTLHFLGHVIFARITITADISQSSKVCSEARKFISENLSKITENLGQSLEFEQHIQCPLFDADSLEGILAMPRLQKEKVVCNAHVKSHTIESRQLLMFWFEDGVSISSRDGSNDINKLHQTVLNRCLPNLMTDLNVEVVMIYIQQKGLFDAVTIRNINDQTKATKAISLLIDQIKQRDHDTYERFKECLIDAQRADLNKMLEEEEKRVATEMEKTHQ
;
A
#
# COMPACT_ATOMS: atom_id res chain seq x y z
N MET A 1 -9.77 21.20 -25.13
CA MET A 1 -9.14 19.90 -25.33
C MET A 1 -9.22 18.93 -24.16
N LEU A 2 -9.88 19.23 -23.04
CA LEU A 2 -9.97 18.37 -21.85
C LEU A 2 -11.34 17.67 -21.67
N LYS A 3 -12.30 17.91 -22.55
CA LYS A 3 -13.72 17.50 -22.36
C LYS A 3 -14.03 15.98 -22.31
N ASN A 4 -13.08 15.11 -22.60
CA ASN A 4 -13.33 13.65 -22.67
C ASN A 4 -12.32 12.78 -21.92
N LYS A 5 -11.62 13.32 -20.88
CA LYS A 5 -10.73 12.49 -20.06
C LYS A 5 -11.34 12.26 -18.68
N PRO A 6 -11.20 11.06 -18.09
CA PRO A 6 -11.70 10.75 -16.75
C PRO A 6 -11.26 11.74 -15.67
N LEU A 7 -10.10 12.36 -15.84
CA LEU A 7 -9.53 13.41 -14.97
C LEU A 7 -10.43 14.66 -14.83
N VAL A 8 -11.30 14.95 -15.80
CA VAL A 8 -12.20 16.12 -15.73
C VAL A 8 -13.25 15.98 -14.63
N LEU A 9 -13.60 14.77 -14.25
CA LEU A 9 -14.54 14.49 -13.16
C LEU A 9 -14.00 14.90 -11.78
N HIS A 10 -12.69 15.03 -11.63
CA HIS A 10 -12.03 15.45 -10.39
C HIS A 10 -11.70 16.96 -10.38
N LEU A 11 -11.86 17.67 -11.51
CA LEU A 11 -11.64 19.11 -11.58
C LEU A 11 -12.92 19.83 -11.18
N MET A 12 -12.95 20.31 -9.94
CA MET A 12 -14.12 21.03 -9.39
C MET A 12 -14.12 22.51 -9.76
N ASP A 13 -12.93 23.11 -9.88
CA ASP A 13 -12.79 24.53 -10.27
C ASP A 13 -11.39 24.82 -10.82
N ASN A 14 -11.20 26.00 -11.39
CA ASN A 14 -9.92 26.48 -11.90
C ASN A 14 -9.76 27.96 -11.55
N ILE A 15 -8.85 28.27 -10.62
CA ILE A 15 -8.59 29.61 -10.12
C ILE A 15 -7.12 29.93 -10.37
N ALA A 16 -6.84 30.92 -11.19
CA ALA A 16 -5.50 31.46 -11.40
C ALA A 16 -5.13 32.36 -10.23
N ILE A 17 -3.95 32.15 -9.64
CA ILE A 17 -3.42 32.97 -8.52
C ILE A 17 -1.99 33.39 -8.82
N ASP A 18 -1.58 34.56 -8.32
CA ASP A 18 -0.21 35.02 -8.30
C ASP A 18 0.36 34.87 -6.88
N ASN A 19 1.29 33.90 -6.70
CA ASN A 19 1.93 33.63 -5.42
C ASN A 19 3.03 34.62 -5.03
N THR A 20 3.37 35.55 -5.93
CA THR A 20 4.44 36.54 -5.70
C THR A 20 3.90 37.86 -5.10
N GLN A 21 2.60 38.05 -5.10
CA GLN A 21 1.92 39.23 -4.63
C GLN A 21 0.72 38.88 -3.74
N CYS A 22 0.20 39.88 -3.03
CA CYS A 22 -1.05 39.73 -2.30
C CYS A 22 -2.23 39.80 -3.31
N ASP A 23 -2.56 38.63 -3.88
CA ASP A 23 -3.61 38.52 -4.91
C ASP A 23 -4.99 38.36 -4.28
N PRO A 24 -5.99 39.19 -4.61
CA PRO A 24 -7.37 39.01 -4.17
C PRO A 24 -7.98 37.66 -4.55
N SER A 25 -7.45 36.99 -5.58
CA SER A 25 -7.84 35.63 -6.00
C SER A 25 -7.56 34.58 -4.93
N LEU A 26 -6.62 34.81 -4.01
CA LEU A 26 -6.36 33.92 -2.86
C LEU A 26 -7.57 33.83 -1.93
N GLU A 27 -8.27 34.94 -1.68
CA GLU A 27 -9.48 34.95 -0.85
C GLU A 27 -10.64 34.22 -1.55
N LYS A 28 -10.73 34.33 -2.88
CA LYS A 28 -11.67 33.54 -3.68
C LYS A 28 -11.36 32.06 -3.61
N LEU A 29 -10.07 31.67 -3.69
CA LEU A 29 -9.63 30.28 -3.57
C LEU A 29 -9.96 29.72 -2.19
N LYS A 30 -9.62 30.44 -1.10
CA LYS A 30 -9.92 30.03 0.28
C LYS A 30 -11.42 29.81 0.49
N ARG A 31 -12.26 30.73 0.02
CA ARG A 31 -13.71 30.58 0.11
C ARG A 31 -14.21 29.38 -0.65
N ARG A 32 -13.66 29.12 -1.84
CA ARG A 32 -14.04 27.98 -2.65
C ARG A 32 -13.63 26.66 -2.01
N ILE A 33 -12.44 26.59 -1.41
CA ILE A 33 -11.99 25.41 -0.63
C ILE A 33 -12.95 25.16 0.54
N PHE A 34 -13.32 26.21 1.27
CA PHE A 34 -14.28 26.09 2.39
C PHE A 34 -15.63 25.56 1.93
N GLU A 35 -16.22 26.14 0.87
CA GLU A 35 -17.48 25.65 0.28
C GLU A 35 -17.45 24.19 -0.17
N LEU A 36 -16.30 23.72 -0.64
CA LEU A 36 -16.11 22.33 -1.03
C LEU A 36 -15.90 21.42 0.20
N ALA A 37 -15.22 21.92 1.23
CA ALA A 37 -15.02 21.21 2.48
C ALA A 37 -16.35 20.96 3.21
N GLU A 38 -17.25 21.96 3.26
CA GLU A 38 -18.60 21.81 3.85
C GLU A 38 -19.45 20.71 3.19
N LYS A 39 -19.14 20.37 1.94
CA LYS A 39 -19.84 19.31 1.18
C LYS A 39 -19.24 17.93 1.38
N GLN A 40 -18.10 17.83 2.10
CA GLN A 40 -17.48 16.53 2.37
C GLN A 40 -18.31 15.72 3.36
N PRO A 41 -18.37 14.38 3.18
CA PRO A 41 -19.15 13.50 4.07
C PRO A 41 -18.77 13.60 5.55
N HIS A 42 -17.51 13.93 5.82
CA HIS A 42 -16.94 14.02 7.17
C HIS A 42 -17.03 15.42 7.79
N TRP A 43 -17.63 16.40 7.11
CA TRP A 43 -17.82 17.74 7.65
C TRP A 43 -18.82 17.72 8.79
N GLY A 44 -18.41 18.23 9.97
CA GLY A 44 -19.25 18.29 11.15
C GLY A 44 -19.30 16.99 11.97
N GLU A 45 -18.39 16.03 11.73
CA GLU A 45 -18.26 14.86 12.61
C GLU A 45 -17.93 15.30 14.04
N GLU A 46 -18.67 14.73 15.01
CA GLU A 46 -18.47 15.00 16.43
C GLU A 46 -17.21 14.30 16.94
N LYS A 47 -16.40 15.02 17.70
CA LYS A 47 -15.20 14.49 18.36
C LYS A 47 -15.37 14.52 19.87
N PRO A 48 -14.73 13.59 20.61
CA PRO A 48 -14.77 13.61 22.06
C PRO A 48 -14.23 14.94 22.61
N ALA A 49 -15.06 15.70 23.38
CA ALA A 49 -14.66 16.99 23.94
C ALA A 49 -13.40 16.91 24.81
N ARG A 50 -13.09 15.73 25.38
CA ARG A 50 -11.86 15.49 26.16
C ARG A 50 -10.57 15.48 25.33
N TRP A 51 -10.64 15.47 24.00
CA TRP A 51 -9.48 15.60 23.12
C TRP A 51 -8.99 17.04 22.99
N ILE A 52 -9.90 18.02 23.12
CA ILE A 52 -9.62 19.45 22.92
C ILE A 52 -8.48 19.96 23.82
N PRO A 53 -8.45 19.71 25.15
CA PRO A 53 -7.37 20.22 25.98
C PRO A 53 -5.99 19.69 25.61
N LEU A 54 -5.92 18.42 25.20
CA LEU A 54 -4.66 17.81 24.76
C LEU A 54 -4.21 18.38 23.40
N GLU A 55 -5.13 18.54 22.46
CA GLU A 55 -4.87 19.17 21.17
C GLU A 55 -4.33 20.60 21.34
N GLU A 56 -5.01 21.44 22.16
CA GLU A 56 -4.54 22.80 22.46
C GLU A 56 -3.16 22.83 23.11
N ALA A 57 -2.88 21.89 24.02
CA ALA A 57 -1.57 21.79 24.67
C ALA A 57 -0.46 21.42 23.68
N ILE A 58 -0.72 20.46 22.79
CA ILE A 58 0.19 20.07 21.71
C ILE A 58 0.46 21.28 20.80
N MET A 59 -0.57 22.03 20.40
CA MET A 59 -0.41 23.21 19.57
C MET A 59 0.41 24.31 20.25
N LYS A 60 0.26 24.50 21.56
CA LYS A 60 1.07 25.46 22.33
C LYS A 60 2.55 25.06 22.37
N ILE A 61 2.84 23.77 22.56
CA ILE A 61 4.23 23.26 22.56
C ILE A 61 4.84 23.40 21.15
N LYS A 62 4.09 23.04 20.10
CA LYS A 62 4.51 23.28 18.71
C LYS A 62 4.80 24.75 18.46
N ALA A 63 3.95 25.66 18.92
CA ALA A 63 4.14 27.10 18.79
C ALA A 63 5.36 27.63 19.55
N SER A 64 5.81 26.95 20.63
CA SER A 64 7.07 27.29 21.33
C SER A 64 8.33 26.82 20.56
N GLY A 65 8.18 26.19 19.43
CA GLY A 65 9.29 25.76 18.55
C GLY A 65 9.72 24.32 18.71
N VAL A 66 9.10 23.53 19.61
CA VAL A 66 9.39 22.11 19.77
C VAL A 66 8.90 21.34 18.54
N LYS A 67 9.81 20.62 17.89
CA LYS A 67 9.53 19.88 16.63
C LYS A 67 9.18 18.42 16.89
N VAL A 68 9.82 17.82 17.88
CA VAL A 68 9.71 16.41 18.24
C VAL A 68 9.56 16.30 19.74
N ALA A 69 8.68 15.42 20.21
CA ALA A 69 8.47 15.18 21.61
C ALA A 69 8.39 13.67 21.89
N PRO A 70 8.93 13.19 23.03
CA PRO A 70 8.69 11.82 23.46
C PRO A 70 7.20 11.63 23.80
N LEU A 71 6.66 10.45 23.53
CA LEU A 71 5.27 10.11 23.85
C LEU A 71 4.97 10.30 25.34
N SER A 72 5.96 10.03 26.21
CA SER A 72 5.85 10.22 27.67
C SER A 72 5.50 11.66 28.03
N LEU A 73 6.00 12.67 27.31
CA LEU A 73 5.63 14.09 27.52
C LEU A 73 4.14 14.31 27.17
N ILE A 74 3.66 13.73 26.09
CA ILE A 74 2.25 13.85 25.69
C ILE A 74 1.34 13.18 26.75
N GLU A 75 1.76 12.02 27.25
CA GLU A 75 1.05 11.33 28.33
C GLU A 75 1.05 12.15 29.65
N GLU A 76 2.13 12.84 29.97
CA GLU A 76 2.21 13.72 31.15
C GLU A 76 1.29 14.93 31.01
N ILE A 77 1.25 15.56 29.86
CA ILE A 77 0.36 16.67 29.55
C ILE A 77 -1.10 16.22 29.66
N ASN A 78 -1.43 15.07 29.09
CA ASN A 78 -2.77 14.49 29.19
C ASN A 78 -3.14 14.23 30.66
N ARG A 79 -2.22 13.68 31.48
CA ARG A 79 -2.45 13.43 32.92
C ARG A 79 -2.69 14.72 33.71
N SER A 80 -2.05 15.80 33.34
CA SER A 80 -2.13 17.12 33.98
C SER A 80 -3.40 17.89 33.61
N SER A 81 -4.11 17.49 32.55
CA SER A 81 -5.33 18.14 32.08
C SER A 81 -6.52 17.86 33.01
N SER A 82 -7.36 18.88 33.21
CA SER A 82 -8.60 18.76 33.99
C SER A 82 -9.59 17.78 33.37
N ILE A 83 -9.66 17.77 32.05
CA ILE A 83 -10.43 16.82 31.25
C ILE A 83 -9.40 16.00 30.45
N LYS A 84 -9.21 14.74 30.83
CA LYS A 84 -8.16 13.88 30.29
C LYS A 84 -8.69 12.65 29.60
N ILE A 85 -7.96 12.16 28.64
CA ILE A 85 -8.14 10.83 28.04
C ILE A 85 -7.65 9.81 29.07
N LYS A 86 -8.54 8.92 29.52
CA LYS A 86 -8.26 7.96 30.62
C LYS A 86 -7.68 6.65 30.10
N ASP A 87 -8.09 6.22 28.91
CA ASP A 87 -7.68 4.97 28.28
C ASP A 87 -6.50 5.20 27.34
N ARG A 88 -5.45 4.38 27.47
CA ARG A 88 -4.29 4.41 26.57
C ARG A 88 -4.68 4.14 25.12
N ARG A 89 -5.62 3.23 24.88
CA ARG A 89 -6.13 2.94 23.54
C ARG A 89 -6.79 4.17 22.91
N GLU A 90 -7.55 4.91 23.70
CA GLU A 90 -8.16 6.16 23.22
C GLU A 90 -7.09 7.23 22.92
N LEU A 91 -6.00 7.28 23.69
CA LEU A 91 -4.88 8.17 23.38
C LEU A 91 -4.22 7.80 22.05
N GLU A 92 -4.04 6.51 21.76
CA GLU A 92 -3.55 6.03 20.47
C GLU A 92 -4.50 6.40 19.32
N VAL A 93 -5.81 6.26 19.52
CA VAL A 93 -6.83 6.70 18.54
C VAL A 93 -6.75 8.20 18.30
N PHE A 94 -6.60 9.00 19.37
CA PHE A 94 -6.37 10.45 19.25
C PHE A 94 -5.11 10.78 18.45
N LEU A 95 -3.98 10.12 18.73
CA LEU A 95 -2.72 10.36 18.03
C LEU A 95 -2.81 9.98 16.55
N ASN A 96 -3.43 8.84 16.23
CA ASN A 96 -3.66 8.42 14.86
C ASN A 96 -4.59 9.41 14.13
N PHE A 97 -5.66 9.85 14.79
CA PHE A 97 -6.53 10.87 14.22
C PHE A 97 -5.79 12.17 13.90
N GLN A 98 -4.93 12.66 14.82
CA GLN A 98 -4.11 13.85 14.60
C GLN A 98 -3.06 13.64 13.50
N HIS A 99 -2.57 12.41 13.33
CA HIS A 99 -1.70 12.01 12.22
C HIS A 99 -2.45 12.08 10.88
N ASP A 100 -3.64 11.49 10.81
CA ASP A 100 -4.46 11.41 9.60
C ASP A 100 -4.85 12.79 9.06
N ILE A 101 -5.15 13.73 9.97
CA ILE A 101 -5.42 15.13 9.58
C ILE A 101 -4.15 15.96 9.37
N GLY A 102 -2.95 15.39 9.56
CA GLY A 102 -1.67 16.02 9.31
C GLY A 102 -1.25 17.09 10.33
N THR A 103 -1.84 17.11 11.52
CA THR A 103 -1.47 18.04 12.59
C THR A 103 -0.11 17.66 13.22
N ILE A 104 0.09 16.38 13.44
CA ILE A 104 1.33 15.74 13.94
C ILE A 104 1.66 14.54 13.07
N LEU A 105 2.85 13.90 13.31
CA LEU A 105 3.11 12.57 12.80
C LEU A 105 3.35 11.62 13.97
N TYR A 106 2.64 10.50 13.96
CA TYR A 106 2.78 9.42 14.93
C TYR A 106 2.77 8.08 14.20
N PHE A 107 3.74 7.22 14.51
CA PHE A 107 3.87 5.90 13.90
C PHE A 107 3.92 4.85 15.00
N ASN A 108 2.95 3.93 14.99
CA ASN A 108 2.91 2.81 15.94
C ASN A 108 3.77 1.65 15.45
N ALA A 109 5.05 1.93 15.17
CA ALA A 109 6.05 0.96 14.74
C ALA A 109 7.20 0.87 15.74
N GLU A 110 7.92 -0.23 15.74
CA GLU A 110 9.07 -0.44 16.62
C GLU A 110 10.14 0.61 16.37
N GLY A 111 10.65 1.22 17.45
CA GLY A 111 11.61 2.34 17.37
C GLY A 111 10.99 3.71 17.07
N LEU A 112 9.74 3.80 16.62
CA LEU A 112 9.06 5.07 16.31
C LEU A 112 7.91 5.41 17.27
N LYS A 113 7.26 4.40 17.87
CA LYS A 113 6.05 4.55 18.70
C LYS A 113 6.21 5.43 19.93
N ASP A 114 7.44 5.60 20.42
CA ASP A 114 7.72 6.36 21.63
C ASP A 114 8.00 7.85 21.34
N THR A 115 7.84 8.27 20.07
CA THR A 115 8.14 9.63 19.62
C THR A 115 6.98 10.18 18.78
N VAL A 116 6.67 11.47 18.98
CA VAL A 116 5.64 12.20 18.23
C VAL A 116 6.32 13.39 17.56
N VAL A 117 6.19 13.51 16.23
CA VAL A 117 6.63 14.70 15.50
C VAL A 117 5.51 15.72 15.56
N LEU A 118 5.75 16.81 16.27
CA LEU A 118 4.76 17.88 16.46
C LEU A 118 4.65 18.79 15.24
N ASP A 119 5.71 18.89 14.44
CA ASP A 119 5.76 19.71 13.23
C ASP A 119 6.11 18.85 12.01
N PRO A 120 5.10 18.39 11.23
CA PRO A 120 5.33 17.62 10.01
C PRO A 120 6.25 18.31 8.99
N GLN A 121 6.24 19.66 8.95
CA GLN A 121 7.11 20.43 8.06
C GLN A 121 8.59 20.21 8.37
N TRP A 122 8.94 20.06 9.65
CA TRP A 122 10.31 19.78 10.08
C TRP A 122 10.87 18.49 9.44
N MET A 123 10.05 17.43 9.37
CA MET A 123 10.44 16.19 8.68
C MET A 123 10.64 16.41 7.18
N ILE A 124 9.74 17.17 6.54
CA ILE A 124 9.86 17.51 5.11
C ILE A 124 11.14 18.30 4.87
N ASP A 125 11.48 19.24 5.75
CA ASP A 125 12.69 20.05 5.64
C ASP A 125 13.97 19.20 5.85
N ALA A 126 13.92 18.19 6.73
CA ALA A 126 15.00 17.22 6.87
C ALA A 126 15.23 16.44 5.56
N LEU A 127 14.18 15.87 4.98
CA LEU A 127 14.25 15.15 3.70
C LEU A 127 14.72 16.05 2.57
N LYS A 128 14.17 17.27 2.49
CA LYS A 128 14.54 18.26 1.48
C LYS A 128 16.01 18.62 1.57
N SER A 129 16.57 18.72 2.79
CA SER A 129 17.95 19.05 2.99
C SER A 129 18.93 18.01 2.45
N LEU A 130 18.55 16.72 2.47
CA LEU A 130 19.33 15.65 1.84
C LEU A 130 19.33 15.73 0.31
N ILE A 131 18.20 16.15 -0.27
CA ILE A 131 17.99 16.11 -1.73
C ILE A 131 18.54 17.36 -2.44
N THR A 132 18.47 18.54 -1.81
CA THR A 132 18.66 19.83 -2.50
C THR A 132 19.90 20.61 -2.13
N ASP A 133 20.69 20.19 -1.15
CA ASP A 133 21.76 21.04 -0.63
C ASP A 133 23.08 20.87 -1.41
N HIS A 134 23.20 21.59 -2.53
CA HIS A 134 24.40 21.64 -3.34
C HIS A 134 25.55 22.44 -2.73
N ARG A 135 25.25 23.32 -1.76
CA ARG A 135 26.21 24.34 -1.27
C ARG A 135 27.36 23.81 -0.46
N PHE A 136 27.23 22.60 0.11
CA PHE A 136 28.26 21.96 0.91
C PHE A 136 29.26 21.12 0.10
N ILE A 137 28.99 20.92 -1.19
CA ILE A 137 29.72 19.98 -2.05
C ILE A 137 31.09 20.53 -2.47
N GLU A 138 31.21 21.84 -2.64
CA GLU A 138 32.38 22.44 -3.27
C GLU A 138 33.62 22.49 -2.37
N GLN A 139 33.47 22.27 -1.07
CA GLN A 139 34.56 22.48 -0.10
C GLN A 139 35.28 21.20 0.37
N ASN A 140 34.69 20.00 0.14
CA ASN A 140 35.30 18.74 0.60
C ASN A 140 35.23 17.65 -0.48
N PRO A 141 36.36 17.19 -1.05
CA PRO A 141 36.38 16.19 -2.13
C PRO A 141 35.71 14.85 -1.78
N THR A 142 35.78 14.43 -0.52
CA THR A 142 35.16 13.17 -0.07
C THR A 142 33.64 13.28 -0.09
N ILE A 143 33.08 14.35 0.43
CA ILE A 143 31.64 14.63 0.43
C ILE A 143 31.13 14.80 -0.98
N THR A 144 31.92 15.45 -1.86
CA THR A 144 31.58 15.59 -3.28
C THR A 144 31.37 14.23 -3.96
N LYS A 145 32.24 13.25 -3.70
CA LYS A 145 32.13 11.90 -4.24
C LYS A 145 30.87 11.18 -3.73
N GLU A 146 30.61 11.21 -2.44
CA GLU A 146 29.44 10.60 -1.82
C GLU A 146 28.14 11.25 -2.33
N TRP A 147 28.15 12.58 -2.48
CA TRP A 147 27.00 13.29 -3.03
C TRP A 147 26.72 12.92 -4.48
N TYR A 148 27.75 12.78 -5.34
CA TYR A 148 27.56 12.31 -6.70
C TYR A 148 27.03 10.88 -6.75
N ALA A 149 27.48 10.00 -5.86
CA ALA A 149 26.94 8.66 -5.73
C ALA A 149 25.45 8.68 -5.32
N PHE A 150 25.08 9.54 -4.39
CA PHE A 150 23.69 9.74 -3.99
C PHE A 150 22.85 10.32 -5.13
N ASN A 151 23.27 11.44 -5.70
CA ASN A 151 22.49 12.15 -6.74
C ASN A 151 22.30 11.35 -8.04
N ASN A 152 23.21 10.44 -8.36
CA ASN A 152 23.15 9.64 -9.59
C ASN A 152 22.66 8.21 -9.37
N LYS A 153 23.10 7.57 -8.29
CA LYS A 153 22.84 6.14 -8.02
C LYS A 153 21.93 5.92 -6.80
N GLY A 154 21.45 7.00 -6.16
CA GLY A 154 20.59 6.93 -4.96
C GLY A 154 21.30 6.40 -3.72
N LYS A 155 22.64 6.24 -3.73
CA LYS A 155 23.42 5.68 -2.62
C LYS A 155 23.67 6.73 -1.55
N LEU A 156 22.99 6.61 -0.41
CA LEU A 156 23.09 7.50 0.75
C LEU A 156 23.92 6.83 1.84
N THR A 157 25.09 7.42 2.16
CA THR A 157 25.99 6.92 3.20
C THR A 157 25.80 7.70 4.51
N HIS A 158 26.22 7.10 5.63
CA HIS A 158 26.19 7.77 6.93
C HIS A 158 27.07 9.03 6.94
N GLU A 159 28.22 9.00 6.28
CA GLU A 159 29.13 10.13 6.16
C GLU A 159 28.48 11.33 5.45
N LEU A 160 27.68 11.05 4.39
CA LEU A 160 26.95 12.11 3.69
C LEU A 160 25.86 12.71 4.59
N ILE A 161 25.11 11.89 5.31
CA ILE A 161 24.09 12.35 6.26
C ILE A 161 24.73 13.24 7.32
N ASP A 162 25.83 12.80 7.92
CA ASP A 162 26.55 13.54 8.97
C ASP A 162 27.13 14.86 8.46
N ALA A 163 27.57 14.89 7.21
CA ALA A 163 28.05 16.10 6.58
C ALA A 163 26.94 17.13 6.30
N ILE A 164 25.73 16.66 5.96
CA ILE A 164 24.56 17.53 5.68
C ILE A 164 23.88 17.96 6.98
N TRP A 165 23.74 17.07 7.96
CA TRP A 165 23.11 17.34 9.26
C TRP A 165 24.15 17.59 10.35
N THR A 166 24.97 18.62 10.16
CA THR A 166 25.98 18.98 11.17
C THR A 166 25.33 19.59 12.40
N LYS A 167 25.89 19.31 13.58
CA LYS A 167 25.42 19.88 14.85
C LYS A 167 25.47 21.42 14.86
N LYS A 168 26.38 22.01 14.09
CA LYS A 168 26.57 23.46 14.00
C LYS A 168 25.47 24.15 13.21
N GLU A 169 25.03 23.55 12.10
CA GLU A 169 24.12 24.20 11.16
C GLU A 169 22.69 23.72 11.27
N LYS A 170 22.52 22.45 11.61
CA LYS A 170 21.21 21.77 11.71
C LYS A 170 21.13 20.91 12.97
N PRO A 171 21.25 21.54 14.18
CA PRO A 171 21.28 20.80 15.45
C PRO A 171 20.05 19.88 15.62
N ASP A 172 18.87 20.35 15.27
CA ASP A 172 17.63 19.59 15.43
C ASP A 172 17.63 18.30 14.58
N PHE A 173 18.20 18.33 13.37
CA PHE A 173 18.32 17.13 12.53
C PHE A 173 19.43 16.21 13.03
N HIS A 174 20.56 16.79 13.44
CA HIS A 174 21.68 16.04 14.00
C HIS A 174 21.25 15.26 15.25
N ASP A 175 20.59 15.92 16.19
CA ASP A 175 20.20 15.33 17.47
C ASP A 175 19.07 14.29 17.33
N ASN A 176 18.29 14.33 16.24
CA ASN A 176 17.23 13.38 15.92
C ASN A 176 17.57 12.49 14.71
N LYS A 177 18.84 12.38 14.33
CA LYS A 177 19.28 11.68 13.12
C LYS A 177 18.77 10.23 13.04
N GLU A 178 18.94 9.47 14.11
CA GLU A 178 18.53 8.07 14.16
C GLU A 178 17.02 7.91 13.96
N TYR A 179 16.24 8.73 14.63
CA TYR A 179 14.78 8.75 14.46
C TYR A 179 14.37 9.10 13.02
N LEU A 180 15.00 10.12 12.42
CA LEU A 180 14.72 10.52 11.03
C LEU A 180 15.06 9.41 10.03
N ILE A 181 16.17 8.69 10.25
CA ILE A 181 16.55 7.55 9.42
C ILE A 181 15.53 6.43 9.55
N LEU A 182 15.18 6.02 10.77
CA LEU A 182 14.16 4.99 11.01
C LEU A 182 12.81 5.37 10.37
N LEU A 183 12.43 6.63 10.48
CA LEU A 183 11.20 7.14 9.88
C LEU A 183 11.24 7.07 8.34
N MET A 184 12.38 7.38 7.73
CA MET A 184 12.55 7.27 6.27
C MET A 184 12.54 5.80 5.80
N GLU A 185 13.08 4.88 6.62
CA GLU A 185 13.02 3.44 6.35
C GLU A 185 11.59 2.92 6.46
N GLU A 186 10.85 3.26 7.53
CA GLU A 186 9.44 2.87 7.73
C GLU A 186 8.55 3.36 6.57
N LEU A 187 8.80 4.56 6.09
CA LEU A 187 8.09 5.12 4.94
C LEU A 187 8.59 4.59 3.59
N ASN A 188 9.57 3.69 3.57
CA ASN A 188 10.23 3.18 2.37
C ASN A 188 10.75 4.30 1.43
N ILE A 189 11.17 5.44 1.98
CA ILE A 189 11.81 6.54 1.26
C ILE A 189 13.26 6.18 0.97
N ILE A 190 13.92 5.59 1.97
CA ILE A 190 15.23 4.95 1.88
C ILE A 190 15.11 3.50 2.35
N ALA A 191 16.02 2.65 1.94
CA ALA A 191 16.09 1.26 2.39
C ALA A 191 17.53 0.78 2.44
N ARG A 192 17.88 -0.09 3.38
CA ARG A 192 19.15 -0.80 3.38
C ARG A 192 19.08 -1.95 2.39
N PRO A 193 19.88 -1.93 1.33
CA PRO A 193 19.85 -3.00 0.37
C PRO A 193 20.48 -4.27 0.94
N MET A 194 19.89 -5.40 0.59
CA MET A 194 20.47 -6.70 0.87
C MET A 194 21.52 -7.05 -0.18
N SER A 195 22.57 -7.76 0.22
CA SER A 195 23.60 -8.30 -0.66
C SER A 195 24.04 -9.68 -0.22
N TYR A 196 24.59 -10.48 -1.15
CA TYR A 196 25.22 -11.73 -0.79
C TYR A 196 26.56 -11.47 -0.06
N THR A 197 26.86 -12.31 0.94
CA THR A 197 28.17 -12.34 1.58
C THR A 197 29.26 -12.75 0.59
N LEU A 198 30.52 -12.49 0.91
CA LEU A 198 31.66 -12.81 0.05
C LEU A 198 31.75 -14.30 -0.33
N ASP A 199 31.20 -15.19 0.50
CA ASP A 199 31.11 -16.62 0.24
C ASP A 199 29.91 -17.01 -0.62
N GLY A 200 29.03 -16.05 -0.96
CA GLY A 200 27.82 -16.27 -1.74
C GLY A 200 26.73 -17.10 -1.06
N LYS A 201 26.90 -17.46 0.22
CA LYS A 201 26.03 -18.43 0.91
C LYS A 201 24.97 -17.79 1.80
N SER A 202 25.19 -16.57 2.24
CA SER A 202 24.29 -15.85 3.12
C SER A 202 24.02 -14.43 2.60
N VAL A 203 22.95 -13.82 3.07
CA VAL A 203 22.55 -12.47 2.71
C VAL A 203 22.79 -11.57 3.92
N LYS A 204 23.31 -10.37 3.69
CA LYS A 204 23.55 -9.34 4.71
C LYS A 204 23.02 -8.00 4.26
N GLU A 205 22.74 -7.11 5.21
CA GLU A 205 22.48 -5.71 4.93
C GLU A 205 23.76 -4.98 4.55
N GLU A 206 23.68 -4.07 3.60
CA GLU A 206 24.77 -3.15 3.26
C GLU A 206 24.84 -2.00 4.26
N ASP A 207 26.03 -1.42 4.40
CA ASP A 207 26.29 -0.28 5.29
C ASP A 207 26.03 1.07 4.60
N TYR A 208 24.96 1.13 3.82
CA TYR A 208 24.46 2.36 3.19
C TYR A 208 22.97 2.20 2.86
N TYR A 209 22.30 3.31 2.62
CA TYR A 209 20.91 3.31 2.18
C TYR A 209 20.81 3.55 0.67
N LEU A 210 19.73 3.06 0.08
CA LEU A 210 19.30 3.47 -1.26
C LEU A 210 18.02 4.29 -1.17
N ALA A 211 17.98 5.39 -1.93
CA ALA A 211 16.81 6.23 -2.08
C ALA A 211 16.24 6.08 -3.52
N PRO A 212 15.24 5.22 -3.74
CA PRO A 212 14.73 4.95 -5.10
C PRO A 212 14.17 6.19 -5.81
N CYS A 213 13.70 7.18 -5.05
CA CYS A 213 13.14 8.43 -5.60
C CYS A 213 14.21 9.36 -6.23
N ILE A 214 15.49 9.15 -5.94
CA ILE A 214 16.60 9.97 -6.46
C ILE A 214 17.19 9.42 -7.76
N LEU A 215 16.91 8.17 -8.09
CA LEU A 215 17.44 7.50 -9.26
C LEU A 215 17.10 8.26 -10.55
N LYS A 216 18.14 8.65 -11.32
CA LYS A 216 18.00 9.41 -12.56
C LYS A 216 18.44 8.61 -13.80
N GLN A 217 19.17 7.53 -13.60
CA GLN A 217 19.66 6.71 -14.70
C GLN A 217 18.51 6.08 -15.46
N LYS A 218 18.51 6.25 -16.78
CA LYS A 218 17.52 5.63 -17.66
C LYS A 218 17.75 4.12 -17.70
N THR A 219 16.66 3.38 -17.71
CA THR A 219 16.69 1.92 -17.84
C THR A 219 17.24 1.51 -19.19
N PRO A 220 18.24 0.61 -19.24
CA PRO A 220 18.66 -0.03 -20.49
C PRO A 220 17.50 -0.82 -21.09
N LYS A 221 17.35 -0.76 -22.42
CA LYS A 221 16.28 -1.50 -23.11
C LYS A 221 16.37 -3.00 -22.89
N GLU A 222 17.58 -3.51 -22.82
CA GLU A 222 17.90 -4.93 -22.63
C GLU A 222 17.37 -5.48 -21.30
N LEU A 223 17.15 -4.63 -20.30
CA LEU A 223 16.57 -5.04 -19.04
C LEU A 223 15.03 -5.18 -19.12
N ILE A 224 14.40 -4.30 -19.88
CA ILE A 224 12.93 -4.30 -20.09
C ILE A 224 12.56 -5.32 -21.18
N CYS A 225 13.29 -5.29 -22.29
CA CYS A 225 13.09 -6.12 -23.48
C CYS A 225 14.37 -6.94 -23.76
N PRO A 226 14.70 -7.91 -22.89
CA PRO A 226 15.90 -8.70 -23.08
C PRO A 226 15.76 -9.63 -24.29
N GLU A 227 16.84 -9.82 -25.02
CA GLU A 227 16.91 -10.76 -26.14
C GLU A 227 16.54 -12.18 -25.70
N SER A 228 16.02 -12.99 -26.62
CA SER A 228 15.70 -14.37 -26.36
C SER A 228 16.98 -15.16 -26.07
N ASP A 229 17.06 -15.73 -24.88
CA ASP A 229 18.16 -16.58 -24.46
C ASP A 229 17.60 -18.00 -24.29
N PRO A 230 18.06 -18.99 -25.09
CA PRO A 230 17.53 -20.35 -25.04
C PRO A 230 17.81 -21.07 -23.71
N GLU A 231 18.77 -20.58 -22.92
CA GLU A 231 19.10 -21.14 -21.60
C GLU A 231 18.27 -20.52 -20.47
N LYS A 232 17.43 -19.52 -20.78
CA LYS A 232 16.63 -18.81 -19.78
C LYS A 232 15.16 -18.80 -20.14
N GLU A 233 14.35 -19.31 -19.24
CA GLU A 233 12.91 -19.18 -19.34
C GLU A 233 12.45 -17.89 -18.65
N ARG A 234 11.38 -17.31 -19.17
CA ARG A 234 10.79 -16.09 -18.61
C ARG A 234 9.30 -16.27 -18.42
N THR A 235 8.84 -15.82 -17.28
CA THR A 235 7.40 -15.75 -17.06
C THR A 235 6.77 -14.68 -17.94
N SER A 236 5.51 -14.85 -18.30
CA SER A 236 4.70 -13.73 -18.75
C SER A 236 4.68 -12.63 -17.68
N SER A 237 4.70 -11.36 -18.09
CA SER A 237 4.69 -10.25 -17.14
C SER A 237 3.37 -10.23 -16.36
N LEU A 238 3.46 -10.30 -15.04
CA LEU A 238 2.35 -9.98 -14.14
C LEU A 238 2.24 -8.46 -14.06
N CYS A 239 1.04 -7.93 -14.29
CA CYS A 239 0.77 -6.50 -14.33
C CYS A 239 -0.11 -6.10 -13.15
N PHE A 240 0.37 -5.20 -12.31
CA PHE A 240 -0.43 -4.54 -11.29
C PHE A 240 -0.94 -3.22 -11.88
N VAL A 241 -2.19 -3.23 -12.30
CA VAL A 241 -2.84 -2.10 -12.99
C VAL A 241 -3.60 -1.25 -11.98
N CYS A 242 -3.25 0.02 -11.87
CA CYS A 242 -3.96 0.96 -11.02
C CYS A 242 -5.30 1.37 -11.67
N LYS A 243 -6.43 1.12 -11.00
CA LYS A 243 -7.78 1.39 -11.53
C LYS A 243 -8.01 2.85 -11.91
N GLY A 244 -7.40 3.79 -11.20
CA GLY A 244 -7.51 5.23 -11.46
C GLY A 244 -6.79 5.70 -12.74
N MET A 245 -6.16 4.81 -13.50
CA MET A 245 -5.33 5.11 -14.69
C MET A 245 -4.22 6.16 -14.43
N PHE A 246 -3.92 6.41 -13.17
CA PHE A 246 -2.81 7.24 -12.72
C PHE A 246 -2.17 6.58 -11.50
N LEU A 247 -0.89 6.29 -11.61
CA LEU A 247 -0.10 5.75 -10.52
C LEU A 247 0.98 6.77 -10.13
N PRO A 248 0.91 7.34 -8.92
CA PRO A 248 1.95 8.25 -8.44
C PRO A 248 3.31 7.53 -8.37
N PRO A 249 4.38 8.09 -8.98
CA PRO A 249 5.72 7.48 -8.94
C PRO A 249 6.22 7.11 -7.53
N PRO A 250 5.92 7.86 -6.46
CA PRO A 250 6.33 7.49 -5.10
C PRO A 250 5.85 6.10 -4.65
N ILE A 251 4.73 5.59 -5.16
CA ILE A 251 4.25 4.24 -4.84
C ILE A 251 5.22 3.19 -5.37
N PHE A 252 5.67 3.33 -6.62
CA PHE A 252 6.69 2.45 -7.17
C PHE A 252 8.01 2.56 -6.42
N HIS A 253 8.45 3.78 -6.07
CA HIS A 253 9.69 3.98 -5.30
C HIS A 253 9.63 3.29 -3.93
N ARG A 254 8.49 3.37 -3.22
CA ARG A 254 8.29 2.67 -1.95
C ARG A 254 8.25 1.16 -2.11
N LEU A 255 7.63 0.66 -3.17
CA LEU A 255 7.67 -0.77 -3.48
C LEU A 255 9.11 -1.26 -3.72
N VAL A 256 9.91 -0.48 -4.47
CA VAL A 256 11.34 -0.78 -4.65
C VAL A 256 12.07 -0.77 -3.30
N GLY A 257 11.76 0.18 -2.41
CA GLY A 257 12.27 0.23 -1.05
C GLY A 257 11.99 -1.05 -0.27
N ALA A 258 10.75 -1.52 -0.29
CA ALA A 258 10.36 -2.80 0.33
C ALA A 258 11.10 -4.01 -0.28
N CYS A 259 11.30 -4.03 -1.59
CA CYS A 259 12.05 -5.11 -2.24
C CYS A 259 13.53 -5.09 -1.86
N LEU A 260 14.14 -3.92 -1.69
CA LEU A 260 15.55 -3.76 -1.29
C LEU A 260 15.88 -4.39 0.07
N THR A 261 14.92 -4.38 1.00
CA THR A 261 15.06 -4.99 2.32
C THR A 261 14.76 -6.50 2.32
N HIS A 262 14.27 -7.02 1.21
CA HIS A 262 13.85 -8.43 1.13
C HIS A 262 14.73 -9.27 0.22
N TRP A 263 15.16 -8.73 -0.93
CA TRP A 263 15.99 -9.42 -1.90
C TRP A 263 17.25 -8.63 -2.26
N PRO A 264 18.37 -9.31 -2.51
CA PRO A 264 19.56 -8.69 -3.07
C PRO A 264 19.30 -8.06 -4.43
N ILE A 265 19.93 -6.90 -4.66
CA ILE A 265 19.90 -6.27 -5.98
C ILE A 265 20.67 -7.13 -6.98
N ALA A 266 20.04 -7.45 -8.10
CA ALA A 266 20.71 -8.15 -9.18
C ALA A 266 21.86 -7.31 -9.75
N LYS A 267 22.95 -7.97 -10.11
CA LYS A 267 24.14 -7.32 -10.69
C LYS A 267 24.40 -7.84 -12.10
N GLN A 268 24.91 -6.95 -12.95
CA GLN A 268 25.47 -7.28 -14.25
C GLN A 268 26.79 -6.51 -14.41
N ASN A 269 27.87 -7.22 -14.79
CA ASN A 269 29.20 -6.63 -14.88
C ASN A 269 29.62 -5.85 -13.60
N ASN A 270 29.25 -6.36 -12.44
CA ASN A 270 29.48 -5.75 -11.13
C ASN A 270 28.74 -4.42 -10.86
N GLU A 271 27.79 -4.04 -11.73
CA GLU A 271 26.90 -2.90 -11.53
C GLU A 271 25.50 -3.35 -11.09
N ASN A 272 24.92 -2.62 -10.16
CA ASN A 272 23.57 -2.86 -9.67
C ASN A 272 22.53 -2.55 -10.75
N LEU A 273 21.59 -3.47 -10.99
CA LEU A 273 20.50 -3.27 -11.94
C LEU A 273 19.34 -2.52 -11.27
N ILE A 274 19.57 -1.25 -10.98
CA ILE A 274 18.57 -0.35 -10.37
C ILE A 274 18.59 1.00 -11.11
N TYR A 275 17.43 1.39 -11.65
CA TYR A 275 17.25 2.54 -12.53
C TYR A 275 15.97 3.29 -12.21
N CYS A 276 15.81 4.49 -12.82
CA CYS A 276 14.57 5.24 -12.73
C CYS A 276 13.40 4.45 -13.38
N GLY A 277 12.51 3.93 -12.58
CA GLY A 277 11.34 3.16 -13.05
C GLY A 277 11.59 1.70 -13.38
N CYS A 278 12.79 1.15 -13.14
CA CYS A 278 13.06 -0.27 -13.31
C CYS A 278 14.14 -0.77 -12.36
N CYS A 279 13.97 -1.96 -11.83
CA CYS A 279 14.96 -2.62 -10.98
C CYS A 279 14.89 -4.13 -11.13
N ALA A 280 15.99 -4.81 -10.82
CA ALA A 280 16.05 -6.26 -10.79
C ALA A 280 16.63 -6.75 -9.46
N PHE A 281 16.06 -7.85 -8.97
CA PHE A 281 16.42 -8.50 -7.71
C PHE A 281 16.67 -9.98 -7.94
N ASP A 282 17.67 -10.53 -7.30
CA ASP A 282 17.92 -11.96 -7.29
C ASP A 282 17.15 -12.58 -6.09
N ILE A 283 16.06 -13.29 -6.37
CA ILE A 283 15.26 -13.97 -5.33
C ILE A 283 16.08 -15.12 -4.75
N ASP A 284 16.69 -15.89 -5.63
CA ASP A 284 17.62 -16.96 -5.34
C ASP A 284 18.64 -17.13 -6.50
N GLU A 285 19.43 -18.21 -6.51
CA GLU A 285 20.43 -18.49 -7.54
C GLU A 285 19.85 -18.64 -8.96
N TYR A 286 18.56 -18.96 -9.07
CA TYR A 286 17.91 -19.32 -10.34
C TYR A 286 16.83 -18.36 -10.77
N HIS A 287 16.32 -17.52 -9.85
CA HIS A 287 15.16 -16.67 -10.09
C HIS A 287 15.52 -15.20 -9.93
N ARG A 288 15.39 -14.44 -11.02
CA ARG A 288 15.59 -12.98 -11.04
C ARG A 288 14.27 -12.27 -11.31
N LEU A 289 13.80 -11.50 -10.34
CA LEU A 289 12.65 -10.62 -10.47
C LEU A 289 13.06 -9.30 -11.12
N THR A 290 12.38 -8.90 -12.17
CA THR A 290 12.47 -7.55 -12.76
C THR A 290 11.15 -6.82 -12.54
N LEU A 291 11.21 -5.65 -11.92
CA LEU A 291 10.08 -4.73 -11.77
C LEU A 291 10.28 -3.54 -12.70
N HIS A 292 9.24 -3.18 -13.41
CA HIS A 292 9.23 -2.03 -14.31
C HIS A 292 7.95 -1.23 -14.17
N PHE A 293 8.06 0.10 -14.12
CA PHE A 293 6.96 1.04 -13.99
C PHE A 293 6.73 1.79 -15.29
N LEU A 294 5.52 1.70 -15.84
CA LEU A 294 5.11 2.43 -17.03
C LEU A 294 3.68 2.95 -16.91
N GLY A 295 3.50 4.26 -16.95
CA GLY A 295 2.19 4.89 -16.89
C GLY A 295 1.44 4.62 -15.58
N HIS A 296 0.45 3.75 -15.63
CA HIS A 296 -0.36 3.35 -14.46
C HIS A 296 -0.20 1.86 -14.11
N VAL A 297 0.85 1.22 -14.63
CA VAL A 297 1.09 -0.22 -14.48
C VAL A 297 2.47 -0.48 -13.90
N ILE A 298 2.56 -1.41 -12.97
CA ILE A 298 3.79 -2.03 -12.51
C ILE A 298 3.85 -3.44 -13.11
N PHE A 299 4.88 -3.71 -13.88
CA PHE A 299 5.17 -5.01 -14.46
C PHE A 299 6.13 -5.77 -13.56
N ALA A 300 5.82 -7.02 -13.27
CA ALA A 300 6.70 -7.96 -12.59
C ALA A 300 6.97 -9.16 -13.52
N ARG A 301 8.23 -9.48 -13.76
CA ARG A 301 8.65 -10.62 -14.56
C ARG A 301 9.78 -11.36 -13.87
N ILE A 302 9.75 -12.68 -13.91
CA ILE A 302 10.82 -13.52 -13.36
C ILE A 302 11.53 -14.22 -14.52
N THR A 303 12.86 -14.11 -14.52
CA THR A 303 13.75 -14.87 -15.39
C THR A 303 14.26 -16.06 -14.61
N ILE A 304 14.17 -17.26 -15.21
CA ILE A 304 14.47 -18.56 -14.59
C ILE A 304 15.65 -19.16 -15.35
N THR A 305 16.73 -19.57 -14.66
CA THR A 305 17.97 -20.08 -15.24
C THR A 305 18.21 -21.57 -14.99
N ALA A 306 17.31 -22.27 -14.27
CA ALA A 306 17.41 -23.71 -14.00
C ALA A 306 16.04 -24.34 -13.84
N ASP A 307 15.98 -25.56 -13.31
CA ASP A 307 14.82 -26.43 -13.20
C ASP A 307 13.51 -25.71 -12.79
N ILE A 308 12.50 -25.84 -13.65
CA ILE A 308 11.20 -25.17 -13.57
C ILE A 308 10.31 -25.73 -12.46
N SER A 309 10.65 -26.90 -11.91
CA SER A 309 9.73 -27.66 -11.04
C SER A 309 9.28 -26.94 -9.76
N GLN A 310 10.08 -26.02 -9.23
CA GLN A 310 9.74 -25.20 -8.05
C GLN A 310 9.46 -23.73 -8.35
N SER A 311 9.61 -23.31 -9.60
CA SER A 311 9.53 -21.89 -10.00
C SER A 311 8.13 -21.28 -9.77
N SER A 312 7.08 -22.10 -9.85
CA SER A 312 5.71 -21.64 -9.57
C SER A 312 5.55 -21.16 -8.11
N LYS A 313 6.16 -21.86 -7.14
CA LYS A 313 6.13 -21.45 -5.74
C LYS A 313 6.84 -20.12 -5.53
N VAL A 314 8.06 -19.97 -6.05
CA VAL A 314 8.85 -18.74 -5.94
C VAL A 314 8.13 -17.57 -6.58
N CYS A 315 7.57 -17.75 -7.78
CA CYS A 315 6.81 -16.71 -8.47
C CYS A 315 5.53 -16.32 -7.71
N SER A 316 4.82 -17.30 -7.14
CA SER A 316 3.62 -17.06 -6.34
C SER A 316 3.93 -16.29 -5.05
N GLU A 317 5.02 -16.63 -4.36
CA GLU A 317 5.50 -15.91 -3.18
C GLU A 317 5.89 -14.47 -3.52
N ALA A 318 6.63 -14.26 -4.62
CA ALA A 318 6.97 -12.93 -5.10
C ALA A 318 5.71 -12.09 -5.44
N ARG A 319 4.71 -12.70 -6.09
CA ARG A 319 3.42 -12.05 -6.37
C ARG A 319 2.72 -11.62 -5.08
N LYS A 320 2.63 -12.51 -4.08
CA LYS A 320 2.01 -12.22 -2.78
C LYS A 320 2.74 -11.06 -2.09
N PHE A 321 4.06 -11.11 -2.02
CA PHE A 321 4.89 -10.05 -1.44
C PHE A 321 4.64 -8.69 -2.09
N ILE A 322 4.62 -8.62 -3.43
CA ILE A 322 4.36 -7.37 -4.16
C ILE A 322 2.94 -6.86 -3.87
N SER A 323 1.93 -7.74 -3.89
CA SER A 323 0.53 -7.37 -3.61
C SER A 323 0.36 -6.80 -2.21
N GLU A 324 0.89 -7.47 -1.19
CA GLU A 324 0.78 -7.06 0.21
C GLU A 324 1.47 -5.73 0.46
N ASN A 325 2.66 -5.52 -0.13
CA ASN A 325 3.37 -4.25 0.01
C ASN A 325 2.66 -3.11 -0.72
N LEU A 326 2.09 -3.34 -1.91
CA LEU A 326 1.29 -2.33 -2.60
C LEU A 326 0.06 -1.93 -1.76
N SER A 327 -0.64 -2.89 -1.14
CA SER A 327 -1.76 -2.61 -0.23
C SER A 327 -1.32 -1.77 0.97
N LYS A 328 -0.26 -2.18 1.68
CA LYS A 328 0.28 -1.43 2.82
C LYS A 328 0.72 -0.01 2.45
N ILE A 329 1.40 0.16 1.30
CA ILE A 329 1.87 1.47 0.83
C ILE A 329 0.68 2.40 0.54
N THR A 330 -0.39 1.89 -0.07
CA THR A 330 -1.57 2.69 -0.41
C THR A 330 -2.40 3.03 0.82
N GLU A 331 -2.54 2.11 1.77
CA GLU A 331 -3.19 2.34 3.06
C GLU A 331 -2.48 3.44 3.86
N ASN A 332 -1.15 3.38 3.97
CA ASN A 332 -0.34 4.37 4.67
C ASN A 332 -0.38 5.78 4.02
N LEU A 333 -0.75 5.87 2.76
CA LEU A 333 -0.90 7.15 2.07
C LEU A 333 -2.32 7.74 2.18
N GLY A 334 -3.25 7.04 2.85
CA GLY A 334 -4.66 7.44 2.92
C GLY A 334 -5.33 7.51 1.54
N GLN A 335 -4.75 6.84 0.54
CA GLN A 335 -5.25 6.83 -0.82
C GLN A 335 -5.98 5.52 -1.10
N SER A 336 -7.21 5.59 -1.55
CA SER A 336 -7.98 4.44 -2.03
C SER A 336 -7.53 4.00 -3.44
N LEU A 337 -6.23 3.75 -3.62
CA LEU A 337 -5.72 3.22 -4.87
C LEU A 337 -5.87 1.70 -4.88
N GLU A 338 -6.65 1.21 -5.82
CA GLU A 338 -6.86 -0.20 -6.02
C GLU A 338 -6.04 -0.71 -7.21
N PHE A 339 -5.38 -1.85 -7.01
CA PHE A 339 -4.63 -2.55 -8.05
C PHE A 339 -5.36 -3.81 -8.49
N GLU A 340 -5.49 -3.97 -9.80
CA GLU A 340 -5.94 -5.21 -10.41
C GLU A 340 -4.74 -5.97 -10.96
N GLN A 341 -4.71 -7.28 -10.73
CA GLN A 341 -3.70 -8.15 -11.32
C GLN A 341 -4.15 -8.58 -12.72
N HIS A 342 -3.26 -8.44 -13.68
CA HIS A 342 -3.45 -8.81 -15.07
C HIS A 342 -2.20 -9.55 -15.56
N ILE A 343 -2.26 -10.23 -16.68
CA ILE A 343 -1.10 -10.86 -17.33
C ILE A 343 -0.90 -10.23 -18.70
N GLN A 344 0.33 -9.88 -19.02
CA GLN A 344 0.67 -9.42 -20.35
C GLN A 344 0.91 -10.59 -21.30
N CYS A 345 0.43 -10.45 -22.52
CA CYS A 345 0.72 -11.37 -23.60
C CYS A 345 2.25 -11.55 -23.79
N PRO A 346 2.79 -12.77 -23.86
CA PRO A 346 4.24 -13.02 -23.90
C PRO A 346 4.94 -12.47 -25.14
N LEU A 347 4.17 -12.10 -26.17
CA LEU A 347 4.72 -11.45 -27.37
C LEU A 347 4.87 -9.92 -27.24
N PHE A 348 4.50 -9.35 -26.10
CA PHE A 348 4.77 -7.96 -25.75
C PHE A 348 5.82 -7.87 -24.65
N ASP A 349 6.66 -6.86 -24.76
CA ASP A 349 7.61 -6.51 -23.70
C ASP A 349 7.01 -5.47 -22.73
N ALA A 350 7.63 -5.35 -21.56
CA ALA A 350 7.17 -4.46 -20.51
C ALA A 350 7.34 -2.95 -20.82
N ASP A 351 7.81 -2.59 -22.02
CA ASP A 351 7.85 -1.22 -22.54
C ASP A 351 6.55 -0.76 -23.21
N SER A 352 5.53 -1.65 -23.27
CA SER A 352 4.23 -1.39 -23.87
C SER A 352 3.09 -1.64 -22.90
N LEU A 353 2.07 -0.78 -22.92
CA LEU A 353 0.79 -1.00 -22.21
C LEU A 353 -0.19 -1.88 -23.01
N GLU A 354 0.23 -2.35 -24.18
CA GLU A 354 -0.59 -3.21 -25.03
C GLU A 354 -0.51 -4.68 -24.57
N GLY A 355 -1.46 -5.48 -24.98
CA GLY A 355 -1.48 -6.92 -24.70
C GLY A 355 -1.77 -7.29 -23.24
N ILE A 356 -2.21 -6.36 -22.39
CA ILE A 356 -2.59 -6.63 -21.00
C ILE A 356 -3.96 -7.35 -20.99
N LEU A 357 -3.97 -8.57 -20.47
CA LEU A 357 -5.12 -9.46 -20.43
C LEU A 357 -5.68 -9.50 -19.00
N ALA A 358 -6.92 -9.06 -18.83
CA ALA A 358 -7.59 -9.07 -17.53
C ALA A 358 -7.86 -10.49 -17.01
N MET A 359 -7.70 -10.71 -15.71
CA MET A 359 -7.87 -12.02 -15.05
C MET A 359 -9.22 -12.71 -15.39
N PRO A 360 -10.38 -12.01 -15.46
CA PRO A 360 -11.64 -12.65 -15.86
C PRO A 360 -11.61 -13.28 -17.25
N ARG A 361 -10.80 -12.75 -18.17
CA ARG A 361 -10.62 -13.33 -19.51
C ARG A 361 -9.78 -14.61 -19.47
N LEU A 362 -8.86 -14.71 -18.53
CA LEU A 362 -7.97 -15.86 -18.32
C LEU A 362 -8.63 -17.05 -17.62
N GLN A 363 -9.89 -16.92 -17.20
CA GLN A 363 -10.71 -18.04 -16.71
C GLN A 363 -11.14 -19.00 -17.82
N LYS A 364 -11.05 -18.57 -19.08
CA LYS A 364 -11.29 -19.44 -20.25
C LYS A 364 -10.02 -20.25 -20.54
N GLU A 365 -10.18 -21.47 -21.03
CA GLU A 365 -9.05 -22.33 -21.42
C GLU A 365 -8.12 -21.63 -22.42
N LYS A 366 -8.70 -20.90 -23.36
CA LYS A 366 -7.99 -20.13 -24.38
C LYS A 366 -8.45 -18.69 -24.41
N VAL A 367 -7.50 -17.77 -24.54
CA VAL A 367 -7.75 -16.35 -24.66
C VAL A 367 -7.20 -15.83 -25.99
N VAL A 368 -7.96 -14.95 -26.64
CA VAL A 368 -7.53 -14.30 -27.87
C VAL A 368 -6.91 -12.95 -27.51
N CYS A 369 -5.67 -12.74 -27.92
CA CYS A 369 -5.01 -11.44 -27.85
C CYS A 369 -5.21 -10.71 -29.19
N ASN A 370 -5.90 -9.58 -29.14
CA ASN A 370 -6.22 -8.74 -30.31
C ASN A 370 -5.32 -7.51 -30.41
N ALA A 371 -4.28 -7.41 -29.57
CA ALA A 371 -3.39 -6.25 -29.57
C ALA A 371 -2.34 -6.29 -30.68
N HIS A 372 -2.18 -7.43 -31.35
CA HIS A 372 -1.30 -7.60 -32.50
C HIS A 372 -2.03 -7.37 -33.83
N VAL A 373 -1.26 -7.07 -34.87
CA VAL A 373 -1.79 -6.94 -36.26
C VAL A 373 -2.58 -8.18 -36.70
N LYS A 374 -2.15 -9.36 -36.26
CA LYS A 374 -2.90 -10.60 -36.39
C LYS A 374 -3.23 -11.12 -35.00
N SER A 375 -4.53 -11.27 -34.69
CA SER A 375 -4.96 -11.89 -33.45
C SER A 375 -4.43 -13.31 -33.35
N HIS A 376 -4.04 -13.73 -32.17
CA HIS A 376 -3.58 -15.08 -31.87
C HIS A 376 -4.21 -15.59 -30.58
N THR A 377 -4.24 -16.90 -30.46
CA THR A 377 -4.84 -17.57 -29.31
C THR A 377 -3.75 -18.12 -28.41
N ILE A 378 -3.88 -17.88 -27.11
CA ILE A 378 -2.94 -18.34 -26.09
C ILE A 378 -3.69 -19.21 -25.09
N GLU A 379 -3.07 -20.29 -24.62
CA GLU A 379 -3.61 -21.10 -23.54
C GLU A 379 -3.43 -20.37 -22.20
N SER A 380 -4.53 -20.11 -21.51
CA SER A 380 -4.52 -19.37 -20.24
C SER A 380 -3.64 -20.06 -19.18
N ARG A 381 -3.60 -21.38 -19.18
CA ARG A 381 -2.76 -22.15 -18.28
C ARG A 381 -1.26 -21.81 -18.43
N GLN A 382 -0.77 -21.63 -19.67
CA GLN A 382 0.63 -21.26 -19.92
C GLN A 382 0.98 -19.87 -19.36
N LEU A 383 0.01 -18.94 -19.36
CA LEU A 383 0.19 -17.60 -18.82
C LEU A 383 0.20 -17.57 -17.28
N LEU A 384 -0.56 -18.46 -16.66
CA LEU A 384 -0.84 -18.44 -15.22
C LEU A 384 0.07 -19.37 -14.41
N MET A 385 0.64 -20.40 -15.04
CA MET A 385 1.31 -21.53 -14.36
C MET A 385 2.43 -21.13 -13.40
N PHE A 386 3.11 -20.03 -13.65
CA PHE A 386 4.19 -19.56 -12.78
C PHE A 386 3.68 -18.71 -11.62
N TRP A 387 2.70 -17.85 -11.87
CA TRP A 387 2.24 -16.87 -10.91
C TRP A 387 1.18 -17.39 -9.91
N PHE A 388 0.51 -18.50 -10.27
CA PHE A 388 -0.58 -19.08 -9.51
C PHE A 388 -0.34 -20.57 -9.34
N GLU A 389 0.09 -21.02 -8.14
CA GLU A 389 0.51 -22.41 -7.82
C GLU A 389 -0.55 -23.46 -8.14
N ASP A 390 -1.82 -23.13 -7.95
CA ASP A 390 -2.94 -24.04 -8.26
C ASP A 390 -3.40 -23.91 -9.70
N GLY A 391 -2.51 -23.43 -10.64
CA GLY A 391 -2.93 -22.90 -11.93
C GLY A 391 -4.35 -22.43 -11.73
N VAL A 392 -4.73 -21.19 -11.63
CA VAL A 392 -6.11 -20.74 -11.34
C VAL A 392 -6.96 -21.91 -11.73
N SER A 393 -7.55 -22.61 -10.72
CA SER A 393 -8.40 -23.71 -11.09
C SER A 393 -9.19 -23.11 -12.20
N ILE A 394 -8.88 -23.47 -13.46
CA ILE A 394 -9.80 -23.24 -14.56
C ILE A 394 -10.91 -24.11 -14.06
N SER A 395 -11.54 -23.60 -13.03
CA SER A 395 -12.66 -24.23 -12.42
C SER A 395 -13.58 -24.34 -13.59
N SER A 396 -13.61 -25.55 -14.15
CA SER A 396 -14.93 -26.06 -14.37
C SER A 396 -15.81 -25.29 -13.40
N ARG A 397 -16.57 -24.41 -13.89
CA ARG A 397 -17.46 -23.36 -13.38
C ARG A 397 -18.12 -23.53 -11.99
N ASP A 398 -17.65 -24.42 -11.11
CA ASP A 398 -18.41 -24.90 -9.96
C ASP A 398 -17.83 -24.50 -8.58
N GLY A 399 -16.52 -24.43 -8.34
CA GLY A 399 -16.04 -24.35 -6.96
C GLY A 399 -16.20 -22.98 -6.25
N SER A 400 -15.89 -21.85 -6.86
CA SER A 400 -16.05 -20.54 -6.18
C SER A 400 -17.51 -20.05 -6.24
N ASN A 401 -18.23 -20.40 -7.29
CA ASN A 401 -19.67 -20.18 -7.38
C ASN A 401 -20.40 -21.07 -6.37
N ASP A 402 -19.93 -22.28 -6.13
CA ASP A 402 -20.53 -23.21 -5.18
C ASP A 402 -20.25 -22.80 -3.74
N ILE A 403 -19.04 -22.32 -3.40
CA ILE A 403 -18.72 -21.79 -2.07
C ILE A 403 -19.51 -20.50 -1.79
N ASN A 404 -19.54 -19.56 -2.73
CA ASN A 404 -20.35 -18.35 -2.56
C ASN A 404 -21.85 -18.67 -2.53
N LYS A 405 -22.31 -19.65 -3.30
CA LYS A 405 -23.68 -20.13 -3.29
C LYS A 405 -24.00 -20.87 -1.98
N LEU A 406 -23.03 -21.61 -1.43
CA LEU A 406 -23.10 -22.23 -0.12
C LEU A 406 -23.34 -21.14 0.95
N HIS A 407 -22.45 -20.12 1.03
CA HIS A 407 -22.56 -19.05 2.03
C HIS A 407 -23.85 -18.23 1.87
N GLN A 408 -24.25 -17.92 0.64
CA GLN A 408 -25.52 -17.24 0.38
C GLN A 408 -26.70 -18.08 0.88
N THR A 409 -26.67 -19.40 0.66
CA THR A 409 -27.73 -20.33 1.10
C THR A 409 -27.75 -20.42 2.62
N VAL A 410 -26.58 -20.54 3.27
CA VAL A 410 -26.46 -20.57 4.74
C VAL A 410 -26.98 -19.28 5.34
N LEU A 411 -26.53 -18.12 4.86
CA LEU A 411 -26.98 -16.83 5.37
C LEU A 411 -28.49 -16.61 5.14
N ASN A 412 -29.05 -17.09 4.05
CA ASN A 412 -30.49 -17.03 3.81
C ASN A 412 -31.28 -17.89 4.80
N ARG A 413 -30.80 -19.09 5.09
CA ARG A 413 -31.47 -20.02 6.04
C ARG A 413 -31.35 -19.54 7.48
N CYS A 414 -30.20 -18.97 7.84
CA CYS A 414 -29.94 -18.44 9.19
C CYS A 414 -30.49 -17.02 9.41
N LEU A 415 -30.93 -16.32 8.37
CA LEU A 415 -31.39 -14.93 8.44
C LEU A 415 -32.47 -14.68 9.51
N PRO A 416 -33.51 -15.54 9.70
CA PRO A 416 -34.51 -15.33 10.76
C PRO A 416 -33.89 -15.31 12.17
N ASN A 417 -32.96 -16.20 12.44
CA ASN A 417 -32.28 -16.28 13.74
C ASN A 417 -31.32 -15.09 13.91
N LEU A 418 -30.60 -14.71 12.87
CA LEU A 418 -29.75 -13.52 12.89
C LEU A 418 -30.56 -12.24 13.14
N MET A 419 -31.75 -12.12 12.55
CA MET A 419 -32.64 -10.98 12.78
C MET A 419 -33.18 -10.89 14.21
N THR A 420 -33.32 -12.02 14.89
CA THR A 420 -33.83 -12.08 16.25
C THR A 420 -32.74 -11.87 17.28
N ASP A 421 -31.57 -12.49 17.04
CA ASP A 421 -30.58 -12.69 18.10
C ASP A 421 -29.31 -11.84 17.89
N LEU A 422 -29.08 -11.24 16.71
CA LEU A 422 -27.91 -10.43 16.44
C LEU A 422 -28.07 -9.00 16.97
N ASN A 423 -27.17 -8.60 17.87
CA ASN A 423 -27.02 -7.19 18.22
C ASN A 423 -26.13 -6.51 17.17
N VAL A 424 -26.78 -5.87 16.18
CA VAL A 424 -26.07 -5.25 15.04
C VAL A 424 -25.11 -4.14 15.49
N GLU A 425 -25.46 -3.36 16.51
CA GLU A 425 -24.61 -2.25 17.00
C GLU A 425 -23.27 -2.76 17.54
N VAL A 426 -23.30 -3.88 18.29
CA VAL A 426 -22.08 -4.49 18.84
C VAL A 426 -21.23 -5.11 17.73
N VAL A 427 -21.85 -5.86 16.82
CA VAL A 427 -21.12 -6.53 15.72
C VAL A 427 -20.52 -5.53 14.76
N MET A 428 -21.20 -4.40 14.47
CA MET A 428 -20.69 -3.33 13.62
C MET A 428 -19.41 -2.69 14.14
N ILE A 429 -19.20 -2.66 15.48
CA ILE A 429 -17.94 -2.19 16.06
C ILE A 429 -16.76 -3.06 15.59
N TYR A 430 -16.92 -4.38 15.65
CA TYR A 430 -15.87 -5.33 15.24
C TYR A 430 -15.69 -5.36 13.72
N ILE A 431 -16.77 -5.25 12.95
CA ILE A 431 -16.76 -5.12 11.49
C ILE A 431 -15.94 -3.88 11.07
N GLN A 432 -16.14 -2.77 11.77
CA GLN A 432 -15.40 -1.55 11.52
C GLN A 432 -13.93 -1.68 11.93
N GLN A 433 -13.64 -2.27 13.09
CA GLN A 433 -12.28 -2.50 13.57
C GLN A 433 -11.48 -3.41 12.64
N LYS A 434 -12.11 -4.44 12.07
CA LYS A 434 -11.48 -5.37 11.14
C LYS A 434 -11.51 -4.88 9.68
N GLY A 435 -12.11 -3.72 9.40
CA GLY A 435 -12.15 -3.14 8.06
C GLY A 435 -12.87 -4.00 7.01
N LEU A 436 -13.97 -4.69 7.40
CA LEU A 436 -14.72 -5.54 6.46
C LEU A 436 -15.46 -4.72 5.40
N PHE A 437 -15.84 -3.50 5.73
CA PHE A 437 -16.59 -2.61 4.85
C PHE A 437 -15.98 -1.22 4.80
N ASP A 438 -16.21 -0.53 3.69
CA ASP A 438 -15.89 0.89 3.57
C ASP A 438 -16.82 1.76 4.43
N ALA A 439 -16.37 2.99 4.69
CA ALA A 439 -17.09 3.93 5.56
C ALA A 439 -18.52 4.24 5.08
N VAL A 440 -18.77 4.21 3.76
CA VAL A 440 -20.10 4.48 3.18
C VAL A 440 -21.05 3.32 3.49
N THR A 441 -20.59 2.09 3.32
CA THR A 441 -21.36 0.88 3.66
C THR A 441 -21.67 0.82 5.15
N ILE A 442 -20.69 1.12 6.01
CA ILE A 442 -20.87 1.17 7.47
C ILE A 442 -21.91 2.22 7.84
N ARG A 443 -21.82 3.43 7.28
CA ARG A 443 -22.80 4.49 7.52
C ARG A 443 -24.20 4.05 7.09
N ASN A 444 -24.35 3.51 5.90
CA ASN A 444 -25.64 3.07 5.38
C ASN A 444 -26.31 2.00 6.27
N ILE A 445 -25.53 1.14 6.92
CA ILE A 445 -26.04 0.15 7.86
C ILE A 445 -26.42 0.83 9.19
N ASN A 446 -25.58 1.72 9.72
CA ASN A 446 -25.80 2.40 10.99
C ASN A 446 -26.96 3.40 10.94
N ASP A 447 -27.22 4.02 9.79
CA ASP A 447 -28.31 5.00 9.59
C ASP A 447 -29.72 4.32 9.54
N GLN A 448 -29.79 3.00 9.59
CA GLN A 448 -31.08 2.31 9.62
C GLN A 448 -31.78 2.46 10.97
N THR A 449 -32.96 3.05 10.96
CA THR A 449 -33.76 3.32 12.16
C THR A 449 -34.35 2.05 12.84
N LYS A 450 -34.33 0.91 12.15
CA LYS A 450 -34.80 -0.37 12.65
C LYS A 450 -33.67 -1.39 12.60
N ALA A 451 -33.36 -2.02 13.73
CA ALA A 451 -32.33 -3.05 13.83
C ALA A 451 -32.48 -4.17 12.78
N THR A 452 -33.71 -4.61 12.53
CA THR A 452 -33.99 -5.64 11.50
C THR A 452 -33.60 -5.20 10.09
N LYS A 453 -33.74 -3.92 9.73
CA LYS A 453 -33.27 -3.40 8.45
C LYS A 453 -31.76 -3.31 8.38
N ALA A 454 -31.12 -2.89 9.47
CA ALA A 454 -29.66 -2.84 9.57
C ALA A 454 -29.06 -4.25 9.42
N ILE A 455 -29.63 -5.25 10.09
CA ILE A 455 -29.21 -6.65 9.96
C ILE A 455 -29.39 -7.17 8.54
N SER A 456 -30.56 -6.92 7.92
CA SER A 456 -30.81 -7.33 6.54
C SER A 456 -29.78 -6.75 5.59
N LEU A 457 -29.50 -5.45 5.70
CA LEU A 457 -28.52 -4.76 4.87
C LEU A 457 -27.10 -5.29 5.12
N LEU A 458 -26.72 -5.53 6.37
CA LEU A 458 -25.45 -6.14 6.73
C LEU A 458 -25.30 -7.52 6.07
N ILE A 459 -26.26 -8.38 6.20
CA ILE A 459 -26.23 -9.74 5.63
C ILE A 459 -26.20 -9.69 4.10
N ASP A 460 -26.94 -8.77 3.47
CA ASP A 460 -26.91 -8.60 2.02
C ASP A 460 -25.55 -8.09 1.52
N GLN A 461 -24.87 -7.24 2.28
CA GLN A 461 -23.50 -6.82 1.96
C GLN A 461 -22.49 -7.98 2.06
N ILE A 462 -22.64 -8.88 3.02
CA ILE A 462 -21.78 -10.06 3.15
C ILE A 462 -22.03 -11.04 2.02
N LYS A 463 -23.31 -11.28 1.63
CA LYS A 463 -23.67 -12.16 0.52
C LYS A 463 -23.11 -11.73 -0.84
N GLN A 464 -22.90 -10.44 -1.04
CA GLN A 464 -22.39 -9.87 -2.29
C GLN A 464 -20.86 -9.92 -2.38
N ARG A 465 -20.17 -10.34 -1.31
CA ARG A 465 -18.71 -10.35 -1.23
C ARG A 465 -18.16 -11.78 -1.24
N ASP A 466 -16.85 -11.91 -1.13
CA ASP A 466 -16.11 -13.15 -1.22
C ASP A 466 -16.16 -14.02 0.06
N HIS A 467 -15.60 -15.21 -0.05
CA HIS A 467 -15.45 -16.16 1.06
C HIS A 467 -14.70 -15.56 2.26
N ASP A 468 -13.64 -14.77 2.01
CA ASP A 468 -12.84 -14.16 3.08
C ASP A 468 -13.68 -13.21 3.94
N THR A 469 -14.53 -12.40 3.31
CA THR A 469 -15.46 -11.51 4.02
C THR A 469 -16.43 -12.28 4.91
N TYR A 470 -16.92 -13.43 4.46
CA TYR A 470 -17.81 -14.27 5.24
C TYR A 470 -17.08 -14.91 6.43
N GLU A 471 -15.87 -15.41 6.27
CA GLU A 471 -15.05 -15.96 7.36
C GLU A 471 -14.73 -14.89 8.41
N ARG A 472 -14.31 -13.70 7.99
CA ARG A 472 -14.06 -12.57 8.90
C ARG A 472 -15.31 -12.07 9.59
N PHE A 473 -16.47 -12.19 8.99
CA PHE A 473 -17.74 -11.93 9.67
C PHE A 473 -18.01 -12.94 10.80
N LYS A 474 -17.72 -14.23 10.58
CA LYS A 474 -17.80 -15.26 11.66
C LYS A 474 -16.87 -14.92 12.82
N GLU A 475 -15.66 -14.44 12.56
CA GLU A 475 -14.75 -13.95 13.59
C GLU A 475 -15.35 -12.75 14.35
N CYS A 476 -15.98 -11.80 13.66
CA CYS A 476 -16.64 -10.67 14.33
C CYS A 476 -17.79 -11.13 15.26
N LEU A 477 -18.48 -12.20 14.93
CA LEU A 477 -19.49 -12.78 15.84
C LEU A 477 -18.84 -13.34 17.11
N ILE A 478 -17.70 -14.01 17.00
CA ILE A 478 -16.96 -14.52 18.16
C ILE A 478 -16.48 -13.37 19.03
N ASP A 479 -15.89 -12.34 18.45
CA ASP A 479 -15.40 -11.15 19.15
C ASP A 479 -16.53 -10.37 19.84
N ALA A 480 -17.71 -10.36 19.22
CA ALA A 480 -18.95 -9.80 19.79
C ALA A 480 -19.58 -10.70 20.87
N GLN A 481 -18.89 -11.75 21.35
CA GLN A 481 -19.37 -12.74 22.31
C GLN A 481 -20.63 -13.51 21.85
N ARG A 482 -20.80 -13.68 20.54
CA ARG A 482 -21.89 -14.40 19.90
C ARG A 482 -21.39 -15.68 19.20
N ALA A 483 -20.56 -16.45 19.93
CA ALA A 483 -20.10 -17.76 19.49
C ALA A 483 -21.25 -18.74 19.21
N ASP A 484 -22.41 -18.52 19.82
CA ASP A 484 -23.67 -19.26 19.56
C ASP A 484 -24.12 -19.09 18.10
N LEU A 485 -24.11 -17.86 17.57
CA LEU A 485 -24.46 -17.57 16.18
C LEU A 485 -23.41 -18.08 15.20
N ASN A 486 -22.13 -17.99 15.55
CA ASN A 486 -21.07 -18.58 14.74
C ASN A 486 -21.25 -20.10 14.61
N LYS A 487 -21.49 -20.79 15.72
CA LYS A 487 -21.71 -22.24 15.71
C LYS A 487 -22.94 -22.63 14.89
N MET A 488 -24.02 -21.85 14.95
CA MET A 488 -25.21 -22.05 14.13
C MET A 488 -24.87 -21.95 12.61
N LEU A 489 -24.07 -20.98 12.20
CA LEU A 489 -23.62 -20.84 10.82
C LEU A 489 -22.78 -22.04 10.38
N GLU A 490 -21.82 -22.48 11.19
CA GLU A 490 -20.97 -23.65 10.91
C GLU A 490 -21.76 -24.97 10.81
N GLU A 491 -22.78 -25.14 11.65
CA GLU A 491 -23.65 -26.32 11.59
C GLU A 491 -24.49 -26.33 10.32
N GLU A 492 -25.00 -25.18 9.90
CA GLU A 492 -25.78 -25.05 8.68
C GLU A 492 -24.90 -25.16 7.43
N GLU A 493 -23.63 -24.69 7.47
CA GLU A 493 -22.65 -24.91 6.42
C GLU A 493 -22.45 -26.42 6.13
N LYS A 494 -22.25 -27.21 7.16
CA LYS A 494 -22.09 -28.67 7.04
C LYS A 494 -23.32 -29.33 6.42
N ARG A 495 -24.53 -28.85 6.78
CA ARG A 495 -25.79 -29.37 6.23
C ARG A 495 -25.93 -29.02 4.76
N VAL A 496 -25.73 -27.74 4.39
CA VAL A 496 -25.86 -27.30 3.01
C VAL A 496 -24.79 -27.92 2.12
N ALA A 497 -23.54 -28.03 2.59
CA ALA A 497 -22.47 -28.72 1.87
C ALA A 497 -22.85 -30.20 1.56
N THR A 498 -23.38 -30.92 2.55
CA THR A 498 -23.83 -32.31 2.37
C THR A 498 -25.02 -32.42 1.38
N GLU A 499 -25.92 -31.45 1.37
CA GLU A 499 -27.03 -31.37 0.42
C GLU A 499 -26.55 -31.09 -1.01
N MET A 500 -25.57 -30.19 -1.16
CA MET A 500 -24.97 -29.85 -2.46
C MET A 500 -24.21 -31.04 -3.07
N GLU A 501 -23.46 -31.78 -2.26
CA GLU A 501 -22.79 -33.01 -2.69
C GLU A 501 -23.77 -34.08 -3.20
N LYS A 502 -24.94 -34.22 -2.56
CA LYS A 502 -25.98 -35.18 -2.99
C LYS A 502 -26.69 -34.77 -4.27
N THR A 503 -26.65 -33.49 -4.62
CA THR A 503 -27.31 -32.99 -5.84
C THR A 503 -26.41 -33.09 -7.07
N HIS A 504 -25.11 -33.33 -6.86
CA HIS A 504 -24.12 -33.55 -7.93
C HIS A 504 -23.78 -35.01 -8.18
N GLN A 505 -24.38 -35.96 -7.44
CA GLN A 505 -24.41 -37.39 -7.70
C GLN A 505 -25.68 -37.79 -8.46
#